data_1159c72b5da1fcff4f1ba94f78b96069
#
_entry.id   1159c72b5da1fcff4f1ba94f78b96069
#
_cell.length_a   1.000
_cell.length_b   1.000
_cell.length_c   1.000
_cell.angle_alpha   90.00
_cell.angle_beta   90.00
_cell.angle_gamma   90.00
#
_symmetry.space_group_name_H-M   'P 1'
#
loop_
_entity.id
_entity.type
_entity.pdbx_description
1 polymer ?
#
loop_
_entity_poly.entity_id
_entity_poly.type
_entity_poly.pdbx_seq_one_letter_code
_entity_poly.pdbx_strand_id
1 'polypeptide(L)'
;MSSFFLSPLTLPIASVPAFIALARPEESAREDLSGQAQMGLDTIYEADGQLRAQAREALAAIREADAPLSHLSLSPRFHPGPLRSFCYFFAAEQSAIVQTAGGSETAEVFCHKSHDLPRFIAERSPFPSQKNRFDGPKRISSAFLEAVHRGDVEDAQRILYEDVSSEKKRSSFLRQVREGQWEYHTWTQWERTPDGYRARQTISTLSVPSALYLVESSSIPTLFPPLLPTFTLEEGKTKFPLSRCTRTELWIQLARFFAVSM
;
A
#
# COMPACT_ATOMS: atom_id res chain seq x y z
N MET A 1 -25.90 13.37 9.14
CA MET A 1 -26.13 13.17 7.68
C MET A 1 -25.41 11.90 7.31
N SER A 2 -26.16 10.83 7.03
CA SER A 2 -25.60 9.53 6.66
C SER A 2 -24.96 9.67 5.26
N SER A 3 -23.64 9.58 5.18
CA SER A 3 -22.99 9.37 3.91
C SER A 3 -23.44 8.00 3.39
N PHE A 4 -24.21 8.00 2.31
CA PHE A 4 -24.51 6.79 1.56
C PHE A 4 -23.16 6.28 1.01
N PHE A 5 -22.50 5.39 1.75
CA PHE A 5 -21.43 4.59 1.19
C PHE A 5 -22.09 3.63 0.22
N LEU A 6 -21.87 3.82 -1.07
CA LEU A 6 -22.17 2.78 -2.04
C LEU A 6 -21.39 1.53 -1.61
N SER A 7 -22.03 0.39 -1.65
CA SER A 7 -21.34 -0.89 -1.38
C SER A 7 -20.09 -0.99 -2.27
N PRO A 8 -18.97 -1.53 -1.77
CA PRO A 8 -17.77 -1.66 -2.58
C PRO A 8 -18.06 -2.54 -3.81
N LEU A 9 -17.43 -2.20 -4.93
CA LEU A 9 -17.37 -3.07 -6.08
C LEU A 9 -16.34 -4.15 -5.80
N THR A 10 -16.69 -5.42 -5.92
CA THR A 10 -15.76 -6.54 -5.73
C THR A 10 -15.31 -7.08 -7.08
N LEU A 11 -14.00 -7.19 -7.29
CA LEU A 11 -13.37 -7.70 -8.52
C LEU A 11 -12.41 -8.83 -8.18
N PRO A 12 -12.26 -9.85 -9.05
CA PRO A 12 -11.10 -10.74 -8.97
C PRO A 12 -9.80 -9.94 -9.03
N ILE A 13 -8.79 -10.29 -8.23
CA ILE A 13 -7.49 -9.58 -8.23
C ILE A 13 -6.87 -9.57 -9.63
N ALA A 14 -6.96 -10.67 -10.37
CA ALA A 14 -6.46 -10.78 -11.74
C ALA A 14 -7.09 -9.77 -12.71
N SER A 15 -8.30 -9.28 -12.40
CA SER A 15 -9.05 -8.35 -13.27
C SER A 15 -8.74 -6.87 -12.93
N VAL A 16 -8.05 -6.58 -11.83
CA VAL A 16 -7.77 -5.19 -11.41
C VAL A 16 -6.94 -4.42 -12.42
N PRO A 17 -5.85 -4.96 -13.02
CA PRO A 17 -5.12 -4.26 -14.06
C PRO A 17 -6.00 -3.91 -15.26
N ALA A 18 -6.83 -4.85 -15.71
CA ALA A 18 -7.78 -4.64 -16.80
C ALA A 18 -8.83 -3.56 -16.45
N PHE A 19 -9.35 -3.58 -15.22
CA PHE A 19 -10.28 -2.56 -14.75
C PHE A 19 -9.65 -1.16 -14.78
N ILE A 20 -8.41 -1.00 -14.30
CA ILE A 20 -7.69 0.27 -14.36
C ILE A 20 -7.44 0.70 -15.81
N ALA A 21 -7.10 -0.25 -16.69
CA ALA A 21 -6.90 0.00 -18.11
C ALA A 21 -8.18 0.49 -18.83
N LEU A 22 -9.36 0.03 -18.41
CA LEU A 22 -10.63 0.53 -18.96
C LEU A 22 -10.87 2.02 -18.70
N ALA A 23 -10.32 2.58 -17.64
CA ALA A 23 -10.40 4.01 -17.40
C ALA A 23 -9.58 4.82 -18.45
N ARG A 24 -8.63 4.17 -19.13
CA ARG A 24 -7.66 4.77 -20.05
C ARG A 24 -7.48 3.91 -21.31
N PRO A 25 -8.51 3.86 -22.18
CA PRO A 25 -8.51 2.95 -23.34
C PRO A 25 -7.37 3.24 -24.34
N GLU A 26 -6.85 4.47 -24.36
CA GLU A 26 -5.74 4.85 -25.24
C GLU A 26 -4.41 4.18 -24.84
N GLU A 27 -4.26 3.80 -23.56
CA GLU A 27 -3.08 3.11 -23.04
C GLU A 27 -3.24 1.58 -23.12
N SER A 28 -4.46 1.07 -23.00
CA SER A 28 -4.75 -0.37 -22.97
C SER A 28 -4.57 -1.07 -24.32
N ALA A 29 -4.50 -0.32 -25.42
CA ALA A 29 -4.26 -0.89 -26.77
C ALA A 29 -2.87 -1.54 -26.91
N ARG A 30 -1.98 -1.40 -25.92
CA ARG A 30 -0.61 -1.95 -25.93
C ARG A 30 -0.41 -3.19 -25.08
N GLU A 31 -1.35 -3.50 -24.19
CA GLU A 31 -1.29 -4.72 -23.37
C GLU A 31 -2.31 -5.74 -23.90
N ASP A 32 -1.83 -6.88 -24.36
CA ASP A 32 -2.65 -8.08 -24.57
C ASP A 32 -3.15 -8.54 -23.19
N LEU A 33 -4.26 -7.92 -22.76
CA LEU A 33 -4.94 -8.33 -21.53
C LEU A 33 -5.33 -9.81 -21.68
N SER A 34 -4.74 -10.67 -20.87
CA SER A 34 -5.03 -12.10 -20.89
C SER A 34 -6.53 -12.34 -20.74
N GLY A 35 -7.09 -13.36 -21.41
CA GLY A 35 -8.51 -13.66 -21.33
C GLY A 35 -9.03 -13.84 -19.90
N GLN A 36 -8.15 -14.23 -18.93
CA GLN A 36 -8.46 -14.32 -17.50
C GLN A 36 -8.73 -12.95 -16.87
N ALA A 37 -8.00 -11.91 -17.29
CA ALA A 37 -8.22 -10.54 -16.80
C ALA A 37 -9.59 -9.99 -17.28
N GLN A 38 -10.08 -10.41 -18.42
CA GLN A 38 -11.37 -9.99 -18.96
C GLN A 38 -12.55 -10.71 -18.30
N MET A 39 -12.42 -12.01 -17.95
CA MET A 39 -13.53 -12.82 -17.39
C MET A 39 -14.11 -12.29 -16.08
N GLY A 40 -13.34 -11.51 -15.30
CA GLY A 40 -13.84 -10.92 -14.04
C GLY A 40 -14.53 -9.57 -14.20
N LEU A 41 -14.52 -8.98 -15.40
CA LEU A 41 -15.09 -7.65 -15.63
C LEU A 41 -16.61 -7.68 -15.83
N ASP A 42 -17.23 -8.85 -16.04
CA ASP A 42 -18.70 -8.96 -16.14
C ASP A 42 -19.40 -8.44 -14.88
N THR A 43 -18.73 -8.49 -13.73
CA THR A 43 -19.27 -8.00 -12.46
C THR A 43 -19.44 -6.49 -12.40
N ILE A 44 -18.82 -5.73 -13.30
CA ILE A 44 -18.94 -4.26 -13.34
C ILE A 44 -20.14 -3.79 -14.16
N TYR A 45 -20.82 -4.68 -14.86
CA TYR A 45 -21.99 -4.36 -15.67
C TYR A 45 -23.29 -4.77 -14.97
N GLU A 46 -24.36 -4.04 -15.25
CA GLU A 46 -25.74 -4.43 -14.95
C GLU A 46 -26.25 -5.44 -16.00
N ALA A 47 -27.41 -6.04 -15.74
CA ALA A 47 -28.03 -7.03 -16.65
C ALA A 47 -28.37 -6.45 -18.04
N ASP A 48 -28.51 -5.13 -18.15
CA ASP A 48 -28.79 -4.41 -19.40
C ASP A 48 -27.50 -4.03 -20.17
N GLY A 49 -26.34 -4.45 -19.68
CA GLY A 49 -25.03 -4.15 -20.27
C GLY A 49 -24.47 -2.76 -19.94
N GLN A 50 -25.14 -1.98 -19.09
CA GLN A 50 -24.61 -0.69 -18.62
C GLN A 50 -23.62 -0.88 -17.47
N LEU A 51 -22.63 0.01 -17.36
CA LEU A 51 -21.72 0.04 -16.21
C LEU A 51 -22.50 0.36 -14.92
N ARG A 52 -22.27 -0.43 -13.88
CA ARG A 52 -22.74 -0.12 -12.53
C ARG A 52 -22.30 1.27 -12.09
N ALA A 53 -23.11 1.96 -11.31
CA ALA A 53 -22.80 3.30 -10.85
C ALA A 53 -21.43 3.39 -10.17
N GLN A 54 -21.11 2.43 -9.29
CA GLN A 54 -19.83 2.35 -8.59
C GLN A 54 -18.65 2.19 -9.56
N ALA A 55 -18.79 1.34 -10.58
CA ALA A 55 -17.75 1.14 -11.58
C ALA A 55 -17.50 2.41 -12.39
N ARG A 56 -18.58 3.08 -12.82
CA ARG A 56 -18.51 4.32 -13.58
C ARG A 56 -17.82 5.44 -12.79
N GLU A 57 -18.16 5.63 -11.51
CA GLU A 57 -17.54 6.61 -10.63
C GLU A 57 -16.05 6.30 -10.40
N ALA A 58 -15.71 5.04 -10.14
CA ALA A 58 -14.32 4.62 -9.96
C ALA A 58 -13.49 4.83 -11.22
N LEU A 59 -13.99 4.45 -12.38
CA LEU A 59 -13.31 4.65 -13.66
C LEU A 59 -13.11 6.14 -13.98
N ALA A 60 -14.09 6.99 -13.65
CA ALA A 60 -13.94 8.43 -13.81
C ALA A 60 -12.82 8.98 -12.93
N ALA A 61 -12.78 8.62 -11.64
CA ALA A 61 -11.73 9.04 -10.72
C ALA A 61 -10.33 8.52 -11.15
N ILE A 62 -10.23 7.26 -11.60
CA ILE A 62 -8.98 6.68 -12.10
C ILE A 62 -8.49 7.42 -13.35
N ARG A 63 -9.41 7.82 -14.24
CA ARG A 63 -9.08 8.58 -15.47
C ARG A 63 -8.50 9.96 -15.16
N GLU A 64 -9.08 10.66 -14.17
CA GLU A 64 -8.66 12.00 -13.78
C GLU A 64 -7.37 12.01 -12.97
N ALA A 65 -7.01 10.91 -12.31
CA ALA A 65 -5.85 10.86 -11.44
C ALA A 65 -4.52 10.82 -12.22
N ASP A 66 -3.68 11.84 -12.07
CA ASP A 66 -2.37 11.91 -12.73
C ASP A 66 -1.25 11.23 -11.93
N ALA A 67 -1.34 11.29 -10.61
CA ALA A 67 -0.31 10.80 -9.70
C ALA A 67 -0.93 9.91 -8.60
N PRO A 68 -1.21 8.62 -8.89
CA PRO A 68 -1.76 7.72 -7.89
C PRO A 68 -0.74 7.45 -6.78
N LEU A 69 -1.28 7.14 -5.60
CA LEU A 69 -0.51 6.72 -4.44
C LEU A 69 -0.79 5.25 -4.16
N SER A 70 0.24 4.46 -3.91
CA SER A 70 0.06 3.13 -3.35
C SER A 70 0.54 3.06 -1.90
N HIS A 71 -0.11 2.21 -1.12
CA HIS A 71 0.25 1.90 0.25
C HIS A 71 0.19 0.40 0.43
N LEU A 72 1.33 -0.20 0.71
CA LEU A 72 1.46 -1.60 1.07
C LEU A 72 1.79 -1.68 2.55
N SER A 73 1.13 -2.59 3.27
CA SER A 73 1.42 -2.82 4.68
C SER A 73 1.45 -4.31 5.01
N LEU A 74 2.39 -4.70 5.88
CA LEU A 74 2.55 -6.06 6.36
C LEU A 74 2.56 -6.06 7.89
N SER A 75 1.75 -6.92 8.51
CA SER A 75 1.72 -7.11 9.96
C SER A 75 1.17 -8.48 10.33
N PRO A 76 1.72 -9.14 11.37
CA PRO A 76 1.13 -10.37 11.92
C PRO A 76 -0.31 -10.17 12.46
N ARG A 77 -0.71 -8.93 12.70
CA ARG A 77 -1.99 -8.58 13.35
C ARG A 77 -3.14 -8.32 12.38
N PHE A 78 -2.85 -8.27 11.09
CA PHE A 78 -3.90 -8.02 10.10
C PHE A 78 -4.74 -9.28 9.84
N HIS A 79 -6.04 -9.09 9.69
CA HIS A 79 -7.00 -10.11 9.30
C HIS A 79 -7.81 -9.61 8.10
N PRO A 80 -8.14 -10.47 7.14
CA PRO A 80 -7.94 -11.93 7.10
C PRO A 80 -6.51 -12.39 6.78
N GLY A 81 -5.60 -11.53 6.34
CA GLY A 81 -4.22 -11.89 5.99
C GLY A 81 -3.23 -10.81 6.42
N PRO A 82 -1.93 -11.16 6.51
CA PRO A 82 -0.90 -10.25 7.02
C PRO A 82 -0.60 -9.07 6.11
N LEU A 83 -0.89 -9.20 4.82
CA LEU A 83 -0.60 -8.20 3.80
C LEU A 83 -1.86 -7.41 3.44
N ARG A 84 -1.73 -6.09 3.30
CA ARG A 84 -2.75 -5.21 2.74
C ARG A 84 -2.13 -4.30 1.70
N SER A 85 -2.83 -4.11 0.59
CA SER A 85 -2.43 -3.16 -0.44
C SER A 85 -3.60 -2.24 -0.77
N PHE A 86 -3.29 -0.97 -0.98
CA PHE A 86 -4.22 0.07 -1.37
C PHE A 86 -3.62 0.87 -2.52
N CYS A 87 -4.41 1.14 -3.55
CA CYS A 87 -4.10 2.13 -4.57
C CYS A 87 -5.13 3.25 -4.50
N TYR A 88 -4.67 4.48 -4.34
CA TYR A 88 -5.48 5.68 -4.24
C TYR A 88 -5.34 6.48 -5.54
N PHE A 89 -6.47 6.75 -6.17
CA PHE A 89 -6.57 7.58 -7.36
C PHE A 89 -7.29 8.87 -6.97
N PHE A 90 -6.55 9.96 -6.91
CA PHE A 90 -7.04 11.26 -6.48
C PHE A 90 -7.63 12.00 -7.67
N ALA A 91 -8.88 12.39 -7.58
CA ALA A 91 -9.54 13.31 -8.50
C ALA A 91 -10.16 14.47 -7.72
N ALA A 92 -10.58 15.53 -8.39
CA ALA A 92 -10.99 16.78 -7.75
C ALA A 92 -12.15 16.58 -6.76
N GLU A 93 -13.18 15.84 -7.13
CA GLU A 93 -14.39 15.67 -6.31
C GLU A 93 -14.46 14.29 -5.64
N GLN A 94 -14.14 13.26 -6.38
CA GLN A 94 -14.19 11.86 -5.93
C GLN A 94 -12.87 11.16 -6.19
N SER A 95 -12.46 10.34 -5.25
CA SER A 95 -11.27 9.49 -5.35
C SER A 95 -11.67 8.03 -5.36
N ALA A 96 -10.99 7.23 -6.18
CA ALA A 96 -11.14 5.79 -6.18
C ALA A 96 -10.03 5.14 -5.35
N ILE A 97 -10.39 4.09 -4.64
CA ILE A 97 -9.47 3.28 -3.83
C ILE A 97 -9.66 1.83 -4.22
N VAL A 98 -8.58 1.20 -4.65
CA VAL A 98 -8.53 -0.25 -4.87
C VAL A 98 -7.80 -0.88 -3.69
N GLN A 99 -8.47 -1.76 -2.97
CA GLN A 99 -7.94 -2.45 -1.79
C GLN A 99 -7.85 -3.94 -2.03
N THR A 100 -6.73 -4.55 -1.61
CA THR A 100 -6.58 -6.00 -1.51
C THR A 100 -6.08 -6.40 -0.13
N ALA A 101 -6.41 -7.63 0.29
CA ALA A 101 -5.85 -8.24 1.49
C ALA A 101 -5.13 -9.54 1.11
N GLY A 102 -4.03 -9.84 1.80
CA GLY A 102 -3.28 -11.06 1.57
C GLY A 102 -4.13 -12.30 1.79
N GLY A 103 -4.04 -13.26 0.86
CA GLY A 103 -4.88 -14.46 0.85
C GLY A 103 -6.29 -14.27 0.29
N SER A 104 -6.68 -13.05 -0.09
CA SER A 104 -7.93 -12.80 -0.82
C SER A 104 -7.71 -13.05 -2.32
N GLU A 105 -8.71 -13.62 -2.98
CA GLU A 105 -8.76 -13.73 -4.44
C GLU A 105 -9.44 -12.51 -5.08
N THR A 106 -9.97 -11.60 -4.25
CA THR A 106 -10.74 -10.44 -4.68
C THR A 106 -10.13 -9.13 -4.17
N ALA A 107 -10.33 -8.09 -4.97
CA ALA A 107 -10.10 -6.70 -4.61
C ALA A 107 -11.44 -5.99 -4.40
N GLU A 108 -11.45 -5.02 -3.50
CA GLU A 108 -12.58 -4.13 -3.29
C GLU A 108 -12.25 -2.75 -3.86
N VAL A 109 -13.19 -2.19 -4.60
CA VAL A 109 -13.07 -0.84 -5.16
C VAL A 109 -14.09 0.07 -4.48
N PHE A 110 -13.62 1.15 -3.88
CA PHE A 110 -14.41 2.15 -3.18
C PHE A 110 -14.32 3.49 -3.89
N CYS A 111 -15.39 4.27 -3.83
CA CYS A 111 -15.36 5.69 -4.17
C CYS A 111 -15.58 6.50 -2.90
N HIS A 112 -14.75 7.51 -2.70
CA HIS A 112 -14.83 8.45 -1.59
C HIS A 112 -14.78 9.88 -2.10
N LYS A 113 -15.41 10.79 -1.37
CA LYS A 113 -15.15 12.22 -1.58
C LYS A 113 -13.69 12.52 -1.27
N SER A 114 -13.02 13.25 -2.15
CA SER A 114 -11.57 13.47 -2.04
C SER A 114 -11.16 14.13 -0.73
N HIS A 115 -12.00 15.01 -0.16
CA HIS A 115 -11.74 15.64 1.13
C HIS A 115 -11.80 14.67 2.35
N ASP A 116 -12.45 13.51 2.23
CA ASP A 116 -12.50 12.50 3.30
C ASP A 116 -11.29 11.55 3.30
N LEU A 117 -10.52 11.57 2.21
CA LEU A 117 -9.44 10.62 1.98
C LEU A 117 -8.31 10.68 3.03
N PRO A 118 -7.85 11.86 3.50
CA PRO A 118 -6.85 11.92 4.57
C PRO A 118 -7.29 11.20 5.84
N ARG A 119 -8.57 11.32 6.20
CA ARG A 119 -9.13 10.60 7.34
C ARG A 119 -9.18 9.10 7.09
N PHE A 120 -9.62 8.68 5.91
CA PHE A 120 -9.65 7.27 5.51
C PHE A 120 -8.27 6.63 5.62
N ILE A 121 -7.22 7.31 5.13
CA ILE A 121 -5.83 6.85 5.21
C ILE A 121 -5.36 6.78 6.67
N ALA A 122 -5.66 7.82 7.47
CA ALA A 122 -5.27 7.88 8.86
C ALA A 122 -5.86 6.73 9.71
N GLU A 123 -7.11 6.36 9.43
CA GLU A 123 -7.79 5.25 10.12
C GLU A 123 -7.17 3.88 9.78
N ARG A 124 -6.56 3.75 8.58
CA ARG A 124 -5.91 2.52 8.10
C ARG A 124 -4.42 2.45 8.35
N SER A 125 -3.86 3.51 8.89
CA SER A 125 -2.44 3.62 9.23
C SER A 125 -2.28 4.07 10.69
N PRO A 126 -2.61 3.19 11.65
CA PRO A 126 -2.58 3.53 13.06
C PRO A 126 -1.14 3.61 13.58
N PHE A 127 -0.44 4.69 13.23
CA PHE A 127 0.90 4.92 13.78
C PHE A 127 0.85 5.18 15.28
N PRO A 128 1.85 4.69 16.03
CA PRO A 128 1.87 4.82 17.48
C PRO A 128 1.81 6.28 17.92
N SER A 129 0.92 6.59 18.85
CA SER A 129 0.68 7.94 19.38
C SER A 129 1.53 8.25 20.62
N GLN A 130 2.18 7.23 21.20
CA GLN A 130 2.93 7.36 22.44
C GLN A 130 4.33 7.95 22.21
N LYS A 131 4.93 8.50 23.29
CA LYS A 131 6.32 8.95 23.28
C LYS A 131 7.22 7.81 22.82
N ASN A 132 7.87 8.00 21.69
CA ASN A 132 8.78 7.03 21.09
C ASN A 132 9.86 6.62 22.09
N ARG A 133 9.89 5.36 22.49
CA ARG A 133 11.02 4.74 23.17
C ARG A 133 11.98 4.25 22.10
N PHE A 134 13.11 4.94 21.99
CA PHE A 134 14.11 4.65 20.95
C PHE A 134 15.09 3.56 21.41
N ASP A 135 14.56 2.40 21.76
CA ASP A 135 15.31 1.23 22.18
C ASP A 135 15.37 0.12 21.11
N GLY A 136 14.92 0.43 19.90
CA GLY A 136 14.98 -0.45 18.74
C GLY A 136 16.36 -0.48 18.06
N PRO A 137 16.49 -1.29 17.00
CA PRO A 137 17.74 -1.43 16.25
C PRO A 137 18.06 -0.15 15.49
N LYS A 138 19.33 0.00 15.11
CA LYS A 138 19.78 1.09 14.22
C LYS A 138 19.66 0.73 12.75
N ARG A 139 19.56 -0.57 12.43
CA ARG A 139 19.54 -1.10 11.07
C ARG A 139 18.68 -2.35 11.02
N ILE A 140 18.16 -2.65 9.85
CA ILE A 140 17.52 -3.93 9.49
C ILE A 140 18.26 -4.54 8.31
N SER A 141 18.17 -5.87 8.16
CA SER A 141 18.82 -6.58 7.06
C SER A 141 18.02 -6.51 5.76
N SER A 142 18.70 -6.74 4.63
CA SER A 142 18.03 -6.95 3.34
C SER A 142 17.10 -8.16 3.39
N ALA A 143 17.50 -9.22 4.10
CA ALA A 143 16.70 -10.42 4.25
C ALA A 143 15.33 -10.14 4.90
N PHE A 144 15.24 -9.21 5.88
CA PHE A 144 13.97 -8.77 6.42
C PHE A 144 13.10 -8.11 5.35
N LEU A 145 13.67 -7.17 4.57
CA LEU A 145 12.93 -6.48 3.51
C LEU A 145 12.48 -7.45 2.41
N GLU A 146 13.31 -8.43 2.05
CA GLU A 146 12.96 -9.47 1.09
C GLU A 146 11.79 -10.33 1.60
N ALA A 147 11.78 -10.72 2.88
CA ALA A 147 10.65 -11.44 3.47
C ALA A 147 9.36 -10.59 3.47
N VAL A 148 9.47 -9.29 3.82
CA VAL A 148 8.36 -8.34 3.70
C VAL A 148 7.83 -8.26 2.27
N HIS A 149 8.73 -8.18 1.29
CA HIS A 149 8.36 -8.07 -0.12
C HIS A 149 7.71 -9.35 -0.66
N ARG A 150 8.02 -10.51 -0.10
CA ARG A 150 7.31 -11.77 -0.41
C ARG A 150 5.96 -11.90 0.32
N GLY A 151 5.65 -10.99 1.25
CA GLY A 151 4.49 -11.10 2.12
C GLY A 151 4.61 -12.21 3.17
N ASP A 152 5.83 -12.73 3.37
CA ASP A 152 6.12 -13.79 4.33
C ASP A 152 6.30 -13.19 5.73
N VAL A 153 5.19 -13.11 6.47
CA VAL A 153 5.16 -12.48 7.78
C VAL A 153 5.93 -13.28 8.84
N GLU A 154 5.95 -14.60 8.74
CA GLU A 154 6.62 -15.46 9.71
C GLU A 154 8.14 -15.34 9.58
N ASP A 155 8.65 -15.42 8.35
CA ASP A 155 10.06 -15.21 8.07
C ASP A 155 10.50 -13.78 8.39
N ALA A 156 9.71 -12.78 8.02
CA ALA A 156 9.97 -11.38 8.37
C ALA A 156 10.05 -11.18 9.90
N GLN A 157 9.14 -11.75 10.67
CA GLN A 157 9.17 -11.67 12.13
C GLN A 157 10.42 -12.33 12.73
N ARG A 158 10.77 -13.50 12.25
CA ARG A 158 11.96 -14.24 12.69
C ARG A 158 13.23 -13.43 12.43
N ILE A 159 13.39 -12.92 11.21
CA ILE A 159 14.58 -12.14 10.81
C ILE A 159 14.64 -10.82 11.58
N LEU A 160 13.50 -10.10 11.71
CA LEU A 160 13.45 -8.85 12.48
C LEU A 160 13.84 -9.10 13.96
N TYR A 161 13.39 -10.21 14.54
CA TYR A 161 13.78 -10.57 15.90
C TYR A 161 15.30 -10.83 16.01
N GLU A 162 15.90 -11.50 15.05
CA GLU A 162 17.35 -11.75 14.98
C GLU A 162 18.13 -10.42 14.83
N ASP A 163 17.72 -9.55 13.91
CA ASP A 163 18.33 -8.23 13.70
C ASP A 163 18.33 -7.40 15.01
N VAL A 164 17.17 -7.34 15.69
CA VAL A 164 17.04 -6.57 16.92
C VAL A 164 17.82 -7.19 18.08
N SER A 165 17.76 -8.50 18.24
CA SER A 165 18.43 -9.23 19.34
C SER A 165 19.93 -9.15 19.27
N SER A 166 20.50 -9.05 18.07
CA SER A 166 21.93 -8.88 17.84
C SER A 166 22.47 -7.55 18.39
N GLU A 167 21.65 -6.48 18.34
CA GLU A 167 22.04 -5.16 18.81
C GLU A 167 21.58 -4.88 20.25
N LYS A 168 20.39 -5.36 20.64
CA LYS A 168 19.76 -5.04 21.93
C LYS A 168 18.99 -6.22 22.51
N LYS A 169 19.67 -7.02 23.33
CA LYS A 169 19.11 -8.24 23.94
C LYS A 169 17.92 -8.03 24.88
N ARG A 170 17.74 -6.82 25.44
CA ARG A 170 16.66 -6.49 26.39
C ARG A 170 16.08 -5.12 26.08
N SER A 171 15.18 -5.06 25.08
CA SER A 171 14.47 -3.82 24.74
C SER A 171 12.96 -4.06 24.72
N SER A 172 12.19 -2.99 24.92
CA SER A 172 10.73 -3.06 24.76
C SER A 172 10.37 -3.35 23.30
N PHE A 173 11.17 -2.85 22.37
CA PHE A 173 11.01 -3.12 20.94
C PHE A 173 11.12 -4.62 20.65
N LEU A 174 12.17 -5.30 21.14
CA LEU A 174 12.38 -6.74 20.94
C LEU A 174 11.21 -7.56 21.48
N ARG A 175 10.69 -7.21 22.67
CA ARG A 175 9.52 -7.87 23.23
C ARG A 175 8.31 -7.73 22.32
N GLN A 176 8.03 -6.52 21.83
CA GLN A 176 6.89 -6.26 20.95
C GLN A 176 7.01 -6.99 19.60
N VAL A 177 8.22 -7.07 19.03
CA VAL A 177 8.47 -7.88 17.83
C VAL A 177 8.17 -9.36 18.10
N ARG A 178 8.66 -9.92 19.22
CA ARG A 178 8.37 -11.31 19.60
C ARG A 178 6.88 -11.59 19.77
N GLU A 179 6.13 -10.61 20.25
CA GLU A 179 4.67 -10.68 20.45
C GLU A 179 3.89 -10.42 19.14
N GLY A 180 4.55 -10.30 18.00
CA GLY A 180 3.92 -10.01 16.72
C GLY A 180 3.30 -8.60 16.64
N GLN A 181 3.75 -7.67 17.48
CA GLN A 181 3.22 -6.31 17.56
C GLN A 181 4.05 -5.35 16.70
N TRP A 182 4.32 -5.72 15.46
CA TRP A 182 5.04 -4.88 14.53
C TRP A 182 4.24 -4.69 13.25
N GLU A 183 4.51 -3.56 12.56
CA GLU A 183 3.92 -3.22 11.28
C GLU A 183 4.97 -2.58 10.38
N TYR A 184 5.01 -3.01 9.13
CA TYR A 184 5.80 -2.40 8.08
C TYR A 184 4.87 -1.76 7.05
N HIS A 185 5.16 -0.53 6.67
CA HIS A 185 4.39 0.20 5.67
C HIS A 185 5.32 0.74 4.60
N THR A 186 4.88 0.68 3.34
CA THR A 186 5.53 1.34 2.21
C THR A 186 4.51 2.18 1.47
N TRP A 187 4.82 3.45 1.32
CA TRP A 187 4.04 4.43 0.58
C TRP A 187 4.81 4.79 -0.68
N THR A 188 4.18 4.71 -1.85
CA THR A 188 4.82 5.06 -3.12
C THR A 188 3.93 6.01 -3.90
N GLN A 189 4.51 7.13 -4.27
CA GLN A 189 3.93 8.05 -5.23
C GLN A 189 4.35 7.60 -6.63
N TRP A 190 3.36 7.50 -7.50
CA TRP A 190 3.56 7.12 -8.89
C TRP A 190 3.39 8.33 -9.79
N GLU A 191 4.13 8.35 -10.87
CA GLU A 191 3.93 9.29 -11.96
C GLU A 191 3.54 8.53 -13.22
N ARG A 192 2.65 9.11 -13.98
CA ARG A 192 2.24 8.59 -15.26
C ARG A 192 3.35 8.78 -16.29
N THR A 193 3.60 7.77 -17.10
CA THR A 193 4.54 7.78 -18.22
C THR A 193 3.84 7.25 -19.47
N PRO A 194 4.40 7.45 -20.69
CA PRO A 194 3.84 6.87 -21.92
C PRO A 194 3.73 5.34 -21.88
N ASP A 195 4.59 4.68 -21.08
CA ASP A 195 4.67 3.22 -20.98
C ASP A 195 3.93 2.67 -19.73
N GLY A 196 3.13 3.50 -19.03
CA GLY A 196 2.40 3.12 -17.82
C GLY A 196 2.72 4.01 -16.62
N TYR A 197 3.08 3.40 -15.49
CA TYR A 197 3.40 4.12 -14.26
C TYR A 197 4.81 3.82 -13.79
N ARG A 198 5.50 4.86 -13.30
CA ARG A 198 6.81 4.75 -12.67
C ARG A 198 6.76 5.26 -11.23
N ALA A 199 7.41 4.55 -10.31
CA ALA A 199 7.56 5.02 -8.94
C ALA A 199 8.45 6.27 -8.91
N ARG A 200 7.92 7.36 -8.35
CA ARG A 200 8.59 8.65 -8.21
C ARG A 200 9.32 8.77 -6.89
N GLN A 201 8.63 8.42 -5.82
CA GLN A 201 9.16 8.51 -4.47
C GLN A 201 8.53 7.43 -3.59
N THR A 202 9.32 6.88 -2.68
CA THR A 202 8.87 5.86 -1.73
C THR A 202 9.28 6.24 -0.32
N ILE A 203 8.38 6.04 0.64
CA ILE A 203 8.65 6.14 2.09
C ILE A 203 8.30 4.79 2.70
N SER A 204 9.24 4.21 3.43
CA SER A 204 9.00 2.98 4.19
C SER A 204 9.15 3.22 5.68
N THR A 205 8.30 2.56 6.46
CA THR A 205 8.31 2.67 7.92
C THR A 205 8.23 1.31 8.58
N LEU A 206 8.88 1.20 9.73
CA LEU A 206 8.75 0.08 10.65
C LEU A 206 8.26 0.61 11.99
N SER A 207 7.17 0.07 12.51
CA SER A 207 6.60 0.49 13.78
C SER A 207 6.33 -0.67 14.72
N VAL A 208 6.37 -0.37 15.99
CA VAL A 208 5.83 -1.15 17.11
C VAL A 208 5.03 -0.20 17.99
N PRO A 209 4.17 -0.66 18.93
CA PRO A 209 3.36 0.24 19.76
C PRO A 209 4.14 1.35 20.48
N SER A 210 5.42 1.13 20.79
CA SER A 210 6.26 2.09 21.52
C SER A 210 7.20 2.92 20.64
N ALA A 211 7.32 2.64 19.33
CA ALA A 211 8.30 3.30 18.48
C ALA A 211 7.93 3.27 16.99
N LEU A 212 8.36 4.31 16.27
CA LEU A 212 8.22 4.46 14.83
C LEU A 212 9.57 4.84 14.21
N TYR A 213 9.92 4.18 13.13
CA TYR A 213 11.15 4.40 12.38
C TYR A 213 10.85 4.59 10.89
N LEU A 214 11.59 5.48 10.26
CA LEU A 214 11.75 5.50 8.81
C LEU A 214 12.82 4.49 8.43
N VAL A 215 12.56 3.73 7.39
CA VAL A 215 13.52 2.79 6.78
C VAL A 215 14.20 3.53 5.64
N GLU A 216 15.49 3.78 5.76
CA GLU A 216 16.29 4.39 4.71
C GLU A 216 16.64 3.33 3.65
N SER A 217 15.64 2.94 2.88
CA SER A 217 15.80 1.98 1.79
C SER A 217 15.43 2.63 0.46
N SER A 218 16.15 2.24 -0.58
CA SER A 218 15.82 2.54 -1.98
C SER A 218 15.00 1.43 -2.62
N SER A 219 14.26 0.65 -1.80
CA SER A 219 13.34 -0.35 -2.34
C SER A 219 12.21 0.35 -3.10
N ILE A 220 12.17 0.13 -4.40
CA ILE A 220 11.19 0.75 -5.30
C ILE A 220 10.26 -0.34 -5.81
N PRO A 221 8.92 -0.19 -5.68
CA PRO A 221 7.99 -1.10 -6.32
C PRO A 221 8.20 -1.10 -7.83
N THR A 222 8.20 -2.28 -8.44
CA THR A 222 8.49 -2.44 -9.87
C THR A 222 7.24 -2.49 -10.73
N LEU A 223 6.08 -2.77 -10.13
CA LEU A 223 4.81 -2.90 -10.86
C LEU A 223 3.73 -2.02 -10.24
N PHE A 224 2.90 -1.45 -11.10
CA PHE A 224 1.69 -0.74 -10.75
C PHE A 224 0.46 -1.46 -11.37
N PRO A 225 -0.64 -1.66 -10.66
CA PRO A 225 -0.79 -1.47 -9.21
C PRO A 225 -0.01 -2.51 -8.40
N PRO A 226 0.60 -2.17 -7.27
CA PRO A 226 1.37 -3.11 -6.46
C PRO A 226 0.42 -4.01 -5.66
N LEU A 227 -0.31 -4.88 -6.35
CA LEU A 227 -1.23 -5.86 -5.75
C LEU A 227 -0.47 -7.01 -5.08
N LEU A 228 0.73 -7.28 -5.59
CA LEU A 228 1.71 -8.18 -5.02
C LEU A 228 3.00 -7.40 -4.77
N PRO A 229 3.71 -7.69 -3.68
CA PRO A 229 4.95 -6.99 -3.37
C PRO A 229 6.07 -7.41 -4.33
N THR A 230 6.23 -6.66 -5.39
CA THR A 230 7.36 -6.77 -6.31
C THR A 230 8.22 -5.53 -6.15
N PHE A 231 9.38 -5.71 -5.51
CA PHE A 231 10.30 -4.61 -5.23
C PHE A 231 11.70 -4.97 -5.71
N THR A 232 12.44 -3.96 -6.13
CA THR A 232 13.89 -4.07 -6.31
C THR A 232 14.57 -3.49 -5.09
N LEU A 233 15.47 -4.26 -4.48
CA LEU A 233 16.37 -3.76 -3.44
C LEU A 233 17.64 -3.20 -4.09
N GLU A 234 18.27 -2.26 -3.41
CA GLU A 234 19.56 -1.71 -3.82
C GLU A 234 20.62 -2.82 -3.82
N GLU A 235 21.22 -3.06 -4.99
CA GLU A 235 22.16 -4.14 -5.22
C GLU A 235 23.40 -4.00 -4.33
N GLY A 236 23.80 -5.09 -3.70
CA GLY A 236 24.97 -5.13 -2.81
C GLY A 236 24.76 -4.57 -1.39
N LYS A 237 23.59 -3.99 -1.09
CA LYS A 237 23.30 -3.46 0.25
C LYS A 237 22.65 -4.50 1.13
N THR A 238 23.34 -4.90 2.18
CA THR A 238 22.88 -5.96 3.11
C THR A 238 22.18 -5.42 4.36
N LYS A 239 22.31 -4.12 4.68
CA LYS A 239 21.71 -3.48 5.85
C LYS A 239 21.18 -2.09 5.52
N PHE A 240 20.02 -1.77 6.03
CA PHE A 240 19.33 -0.49 5.84
C PHE A 240 19.21 0.25 7.16
N PRO A 241 19.66 1.51 7.24
CA PRO A 241 19.52 2.33 8.43
C PRO A 241 18.06 2.57 8.81
N LEU A 242 17.83 2.68 10.11
CA LEU A 242 16.56 3.11 10.70
C LEU A 242 16.73 4.48 11.34
N SER A 243 15.99 5.45 10.81
CA SER A 243 15.92 6.79 11.39
C SER A 243 14.70 6.92 12.29
N ARG A 244 14.89 7.52 13.47
CA ARG A 244 13.79 7.79 14.38
C ARG A 244 12.80 8.75 13.75
N CYS A 245 11.51 8.47 13.93
CA CYS A 245 10.47 9.31 13.39
C CYS A 245 9.33 9.45 14.41
N THR A 246 8.79 10.64 14.52
CA THR A 246 7.54 10.87 15.24
C THR A 246 6.35 10.72 14.31
N ARG A 247 5.18 10.44 14.87
CA ARG A 247 3.93 10.41 14.12
C ARG A 247 3.70 11.73 13.33
N THR A 248 3.99 12.86 13.95
CA THR A 248 3.81 14.18 13.32
C THR A 248 4.76 14.37 12.14
N GLU A 249 6.04 14.02 12.29
CA GLU A 249 7.03 14.10 11.20
C GLU A 249 6.61 13.21 10.02
N LEU A 250 6.16 11.98 10.28
CA LEU A 250 5.67 11.11 9.24
C LEU A 250 4.45 11.69 8.51
N TRP A 251 3.47 12.25 9.25
CA TRP A 251 2.30 12.88 8.63
C TRP A 251 2.67 14.10 7.79
N ILE A 252 3.66 14.90 8.20
CA ILE A 252 4.17 16.01 7.39
C ILE A 252 4.79 15.47 6.08
N GLN A 253 5.53 14.38 6.14
CA GLN A 253 6.10 13.76 4.93
C GLN A 253 5.00 13.20 4.02
N LEU A 254 4.03 12.46 4.56
CA LEU A 254 2.91 11.91 3.79
C LEU A 254 2.04 13.02 3.21
N ALA A 255 1.80 14.12 3.94
CA ALA A 255 1.05 15.27 3.42
C ALA A 255 1.69 15.89 2.17
N ARG A 256 3.02 15.86 2.05
CA ARG A 256 3.72 16.29 0.83
C ARG A 256 3.44 15.36 -0.35
N PHE A 257 3.29 14.06 -0.10
CA PHE A 257 2.86 13.12 -1.13
C PHE A 257 1.45 13.44 -1.61
N PHE A 258 0.53 13.70 -0.69
CA PHE A 258 -0.86 14.05 -1.03
C PHE A 258 -0.95 15.38 -1.77
N ALA A 259 -0.18 16.39 -1.37
CA ALA A 259 -0.20 17.72 -2.00
C ALA A 259 0.29 17.73 -3.45
N VAL A 260 1.08 16.75 -3.87
CA VAL A 260 1.54 16.59 -5.26
C VAL A 260 0.57 15.72 -6.07
N SER A 261 -0.26 14.94 -5.39
CA SER A 261 -1.22 14.00 -6.01
C SER A 261 -2.63 14.58 -6.15
N MET A 262 -2.90 15.72 -5.51
CA MET A 262 -4.14 16.51 -5.61
C MET A 262 -3.96 17.68 -6.56
#